data_9ef3b68baf8544de8885c9c41f772914
#
_entry.id   9ef3b68baf8544de8885c9c41f772914
#
_cell.length_a   1.000
_cell.length_b   1.000
_cell.length_c   1.000
_cell.angle_alpha   90.00
_cell.angle_beta   90.00
_cell.angle_gamma   90.00
#
_symmetry.space_group_name_H-M   'P 1'
#
loop_
_entity.id
_entity.type
_entity.pdbx_description
1 polymer ?
#
loop_
_entity_poly.entity_id
_entity_poly.type
_entity_poly.pdbx_seq_one_letter_code
_entity_poly.pdbx_strand_id
1 'polypeptide(L)'
;MSVSTLSFSLIQTDLFWEDKAANLAMLAKKIRGIEEYTEVVVLPEMFSTGFSMRPTEFAETMDGPTLKWMKQLSAEKKVIIVGSLIIKEEISEEGPQFYNRLIWVLPNGELGYYDKRHLFAFAGEDQHYTAGAKRLIASVKGWKINLQVCYDLRFPVWARQQGEEYDV
;
A
#
# COMPACT_ATOMS: atom_id res chain seq x y z
N MET A 1 7.92 27.18 18.87
CA MET A 1 7.33 25.85 18.61
C MET A 1 8.20 25.21 17.55
N SER A 2 8.81 24.05 17.80
CA SER A 2 9.54 23.33 16.73
C SER A 2 8.49 22.83 15.73
N VAL A 3 8.60 23.22 14.48
CA VAL A 3 7.79 22.63 13.41
C VAL A 3 8.14 21.15 13.35
N SER A 4 7.19 20.28 13.70
CA SER A 4 7.41 18.84 13.53
C SER A 4 7.42 18.55 12.03
N THR A 5 8.49 17.92 11.56
CA THR A 5 8.60 17.45 10.18
C THR A 5 8.27 15.97 10.11
N LEU A 6 7.73 15.53 8.97
CA LEU A 6 7.52 14.12 8.65
C LEU A 6 8.29 13.82 7.36
N SER A 7 9.21 12.84 7.42
CA SER A 7 10.09 12.50 6.31
C SER A 7 9.63 11.23 5.60
N PHE A 8 9.52 11.31 4.27
CA PHE A 8 9.13 10.20 3.41
C PHE A 8 10.27 9.82 2.47
N SER A 9 10.49 8.53 2.29
CA SER A 9 11.29 7.98 1.19
C SER A 9 10.38 7.31 0.18
N LEU A 10 10.32 7.86 -1.03
CA LEU A 10 9.51 7.31 -2.12
C LEU A 10 10.40 6.40 -2.98
N ILE A 11 10.04 5.13 -3.12
CA ILE A 11 10.74 4.18 -3.97
C ILE A 11 10.06 4.11 -5.33
N GLN A 12 10.67 4.76 -6.33
CA GLN A 12 10.30 4.60 -7.72
C GLN A 12 11.29 3.63 -8.38
N THR A 13 10.79 2.57 -9.02
CA THR A 13 11.62 1.53 -9.63
C THR A 13 10.87 0.75 -10.69
N ASP A 14 11.60 0.17 -11.63
CA ASP A 14 11.05 -0.82 -12.53
C ASP A 14 10.82 -2.12 -11.76
N LEU A 15 9.58 -2.61 -11.81
CA LEU A 15 9.20 -3.87 -11.20
C LEU A 15 9.40 -5.02 -12.18
N PHE A 16 9.87 -6.15 -11.69
CA PHE A 16 9.84 -7.40 -12.44
C PHE A 16 8.39 -7.86 -12.58
N TRP A 17 7.91 -7.95 -13.81
CA TRP A 17 6.52 -8.28 -14.09
C TRP A 17 6.15 -9.66 -13.54
N GLU A 18 5.19 -9.68 -12.61
CA GLU A 18 4.64 -10.88 -11.98
C GLU A 18 5.68 -11.80 -11.27
N ASP A 19 6.86 -11.25 -10.93
CA ASP A 19 7.90 -11.96 -10.18
C ASP A 19 8.02 -11.39 -8.75
N LYS A 20 7.24 -11.97 -7.84
CA LYS A 20 7.26 -11.56 -6.43
C LYS A 20 8.62 -11.69 -5.77
N ALA A 21 9.34 -12.79 -6.04
CA ALA A 21 10.62 -13.05 -5.38
C ALA A 21 11.67 -12.01 -5.78
N ALA A 22 11.78 -11.71 -7.08
CA ALA A 22 12.69 -10.70 -7.58
C ALA A 22 12.34 -9.30 -7.08
N ASN A 23 11.04 -8.93 -7.07
CA ASN A 23 10.58 -7.64 -6.57
C ASN A 23 10.88 -7.47 -5.08
N LEU A 24 10.55 -8.45 -4.24
CA LEU A 24 10.82 -8.38 -2.80
C LEU A 24 12.30 -8.31 -2.48
N ALA A 25 13.16 -9.07 -3.20
CA ALA A 25 14.60 -9.00 -3.03
C ALA A 25 15.17 -7.64 -3.41
N MET A 26 14.76 -7.09 -4.56
CA MET A 26 15.17 -5.76 -5.04
C MET A 26 14.72 -4.67 -4.06
N LEU A 27 13.46 -4.67 -3.66
CA LEU A 27 12.90 -3.67 -2.75
C LEU A 27 13.54 -3.75 -1.36
N ALA A 28 13.80 -4.95 -0.83
CA ALA A 28 14.52 -5.11 0.44
C ALA A 28 15.90 -4.47 0.38
N LYS A 29 16.64 -4.66 -0.72
CA LYS A 29 17.96 -4.03 -0.92
C LYS A 29 17.84 -2.50 -0.94
N LYS A 30 16.84 -1.94 -1.63
CA LYS A 30 16.61 -0.49 -1.68
C LYS A 30 16.25 0.07 -0.31
N ILE A 31 15.32 -0.57 0.42
CA ILE A 31 14.89 -0.14 1.76
C ILE A 31 16.05 -0.17 2.75
N ARG A 32 16.86 -1.25 2.75
CA ARG A 32 18.04 -1.36 3.62
C ARG A 32 19.11 -0.31 3.30
N GLY A 33 19.23 0.07 2.03
CA GLY A 33 20.16 1.08 1.55
C GLY A 33 19.73 2.52 1.77
N ILE A 34 18.57 2.80 2.38
CA ILE A 34 18.19 4.16 2.75
C ILE A 34 19.07 4.60 3.94
N GLU A 35 19.92 5.59 3.71
CA GLU A 35 20.83 6.15 4.70
C GLU A 35 20.25 7.38 5.39
N GLU A 36 19.42 8.15 4.68
CA GLU A 36 18.77 9.34 5.21
C GLU A 36 17.69 8.98 6.23
N TYR A 37 17.49 9.89 7.18
CA TYR A 37 16.42 9.74 8.15
C TYR A 37 15.06 9.75 7.44
N THR A 38 14.28 8.70 7.67
CA THR A 38 12.92 8.58 7.13
C THR A 38 11.98 7.94 8.16
N GLU A 39 10.75 8.38 8.18
CA GLU A 39 9.70 7.77 9.01
C GLU A 39 8.82 6.82 8.20
N VAL A 40 8.60 7.15 6.91
CA VAL A 40 7.68 6.41 6.06
C VAL A 40 8.37 6.08 4.73
N VAL A 41 8.40 4.80 4.38
CA VAL A 41 8.85 4.31 3.08
C VAL A 41 7.64 3.96 2.25
N VAL A 42 7.49 4.60 1.07
CA VAL A 42 6.38 4.38 0.15
C VAL A 42 6.85 3.54 -1.02
N LEU A 43 6.20 2.39 -1.21
CA LEU A 43 6.43 1.45 -2.30
C LEU A 43 5.45 1.69 -3.46
N PRO A 44 5.75 1.22 -4.67
CA PRO A 44 4.85 1.31 -5.81
C PRO A 44 3.50 0.61 -5.59
N GLU A 45 2.51 0.94 -6.43
CA GLU A 45 1.26 0.18 -6.54
C GLU A 45 1.56 -1.26 -6.95
N MET A 46 0.89 -2.24 -6.29
CA MET A 46 1.10 -3.69 -6.51
C MET A 46 2.58 -4.06 -6.57
N PHE A 47 3.36 -3.54 -5.61
CA PHE A 47 4.83 -3.57 -5.63
C PHE A 47 5.44 -4.97 -5.74
N SER A 48 4.71 -6.02 -5.37
CA SER A 48 5.19 -7.39 -5.44
C SER A 48 5.06 -8.02 -6.83
N THR A 49 4.15 -7.52 -7.67
CA THR A 49 3.80 -8.15 -8.96
C THR A 49 3.88 -7.20 -10.15
N GLY A 50 3.81 -5.89 -9.92
CA GLY A 50 3.39 -4.94 -10.91
C GLY A 50 1.86 -4.94 -11.04
N PHE A 51 1.31 -4.04 -11.87
CA PHE A 51 -0.13 -3.82 -12.05
C PHE A 51 -0.79 -4.97 -12.84
N SER A 52 -0.87 -6.16 -12.22
CA SER A 52 -1.37 -7.40 -12.84
C SER A 52 -2.90 -7.52 -12.72
N MET A 53 -3.53 -8.01 -13.79
CA MET A 53 -4.96 -8.35 -13.85
C MET A 53 -5.18 -9.87 -13.66
N ARG A 54 -4.28 -10.56 -12.97
CA ARG A 54 -4.35 -12.00 -12.67
C ARG A 54 -4.43 -12.27 -11.17
N PRO A 55 -5.46 -11.74 -10.45
CA PRO A 55 -5.52 -11.87 -9.00
C PRO A 55 -5.62 -13.33 -8.52
N THR A 56 -6.26 -14.21 -9.29
CA THR A 56 -6.37 -15.63 -8.93
C THR A 56 -5.03 -16.33 -8.77
N GLU A 57 -3.98 -15.86 -9.45
CA GLU A 57 -2.64 -16.44 -9.39
C GLU A 57 -1.74 -15.75 -8.37
N PHE A 58 -1.93 -14.43 -8.20
CA PHE A 58 -0.99 -13.60 -7.44
C PHE A 58 -1.53 -13.08 -6.11
N ALA A 59 -2.82 -13.26 -5.81
CA ALA A 59 -3.36 -12.78 -4.56
C ALA A 59 -2.80 -13.54 -3.35
N GLU A 60 -2.63 -12.82 -2.27
CA GLU A 60 -2.31 -13.36 -0.95
C GLU A 60 -3.44 -13.02 0.03
N THR A 61 -3.47 -13.71 1.15
CA THR A 61 -4.29 -13.31 2.30
C THR A 61 -3.56 -12.29 3.16
N MET A 62 -4.25 -11.71 4.14
CA MET A 62 -3.64 -10.80 5.12
C MET A 62 -2.61 -11.47 6.05
N ASP A 63 -2.41 -12.80 5.93
CA ASP A 63 -1.35 -13.56 6.60
C ASP A 63 -0.27 -14.04 5.62
N GLY A 64 -0.31 -13.52 4.40
CA GLY A 64 0.58 -13.93 3.30
C GLY A 64 2.06 -13.59 3.51
N PRO A 65 2.94 -14.21 2.71
CA PRO A 65 4.37 -14.02 2.84
C PRO A 65 4.83 -12.58 2.58
N THR A 66 4.18 -11.86 1.66
CA THR A 66 4.56 -10.47 1.37
C THR A 66 4.24 -9.53 2.54
N LEU A 67 3.11 -9.73 3.23
CA LEU A 67 2.81 -8.95 4.43
C LEU A 67 3.78 -9.26 5.58
N LYS A 68 4.17 -10.52 5.75
CA LYS A 68 5.20 -10.91 6.72
C LYS A 68 6.55 -10.23 6.42
N TRP A 69 6.93 -10.18 5.14
CA TRP A 69 8.11 -9.46 4.66
C TRP A 69 8.03 -7.96 4.98
N MET A 70 6.88 -7.29 4.75
CA MET A 70 6.69 -5.89 5.13
C MET A 70 6.89 -5.67 6.64
N LYS A 71 6.26 -6.51 7.47
CA LYS A 71 6.39 -6.44 8.94
C LYS A 71 7.84 -6.61 9.39
N GLN A 72 8.55 -7.58 8.82
CA GLN A 72 9.95 -7.83 9.15
C GLN A 72 10.84 -6.63 8.82
N LEU A 73 10.73 -6.07 7.62
CA LEU A 73 11.53 -4.90 7.21
C LEU A 73 11.16 -3.64 7.97
N SER A 74 9.88 -3.43 8.26
CA SER A 74 9.41 -2.30 9.06
C SER A 74 10.03 -2.35 10.47
N ALA A 75 10.04 -3.51 11.11
CA ALA A 75 10.66 -3.70 12.42
C ALA A 75 12.21 -3.57 12.37
N GLU A 76 12.85 -4.14 11.34
CA GLU A 76 14.30 -4.09 11.11
C GLU A 76 14.80 -2.65 10.96
N LYS A 77 14.15 -1.86 10.11
CA LYS A 77 14.53 -0.47 9.81
C LYS A 77 13.93 0.55 10.76
N LYS A 78 12.97 0.14 11.59
CA LYS A 78 12.18 1.03 12.49
C LYS A 78 11.46 2.15 11.72
N VAL A 79 10.96 1.85 10.55
CA VAL A 79 10.22 2.76 9.68
C VAL A 79 8.84 2.20 9.35
N ILE A 80 7.90 3.06 9.03
CA ILE A 80 6.60 2.65 8.48
C ILE A 80 6.83 2.27 7.03
N ILE A 81 6.25 1.14 6.59
CA ILE A 81 6.28 0.73 5.19
C ILE A 81 4.85 0.72 4.66
N VAL A 82 4.65 1.39 3.52
CA VAL A 82 3.36 1.47 2.85
C VAL A 82 3.47 1.11 1.37
N GLY A 83 2.52 0.34 0.87
CA GLY A 83 2.43 -0.04 -0.54
C GLY A 83 1.24 -0.94 -0.78
N SER A 84 0.78 -1.09 -2.03
CA SER A 84 -0.37 -1.94 -2.28
C SER A 84 -0.01 -3.34 -2.76
N LEU A 85 -0.87 -4.28 -2.43
CA LEU A 85 -0.78 -5.71 -2.75
C LEU A 85 -2.09 -6.21 -3.35
N ILE A 86 -2.00 -7.32 -4.07
CA ILE A 86 -3.18 -8.08 -4.47
C ILE A 86 -3.58 -8.97 -3.29
N ILE A 87 -4.70 -8.64 -2.67
CA ILE A 87 -5.23 -9.39 -1.52
C ILE A 87 -6.53 -10.09 -1.88
N LYS A 88 -6.70 -11.33 -1.43
CA LYS A 88 -7.95 -12.07 -1.50
C LYS A 88 -8.60 -12.19 -0.12
N GLU A 89 -9.92 -12.09 -0.10
CA GLU A 89 -10.76 -12.39 1.06
C GLU A 89 -11.87 -13.37 0.67
N GLU A 90 -12.08 -14.36 1.51
CA GLU A 90 -13.22 -15.29 1.40
C GLU A 90 -14.42 -14.63 2.10
N ILE A 91 -15.26 -13.92 1.36
CA ILE A 91 -16.33 -13.09 1.96
C ILE A 91 -17.69 -13.78 1.93
N SER A 92 -17.92 -14.69 0.99
CA SER A 92 -19.22 -15.32 0.79
C SER A 92 -19.13 -16.68 0.09
N GLU A 93 -20.27 -17.35 -0.01
CA GLU A 93 -20.42 -18.57 -0.80
C GLU A 93 -20.20 -18.34 -2.31
N GLU A 94 -20.17 -17.09 -2.77
CA GLU A 94 -19.91 -16.71 -4.16
C GLU A 94 -18.42 -16.81 -4.54
N GLY A 95 -17.57 -17.08 -3.56
CA GLY A 95 -16.10 -17.24 -3.75
C GLY A 95 -15.29 -16.03 -3.29
N PRO A 96 -13.95 -16.06 -3.55
CA PRO A 96 -13.05 -15.03 -3.08
C PRO A 96 -13.24 -13.71 -3.81
N GLN A 97 -13.15 -12.62 -3.07
CA GLN A 97 -13.02 -11.28 -3.64
C GLN A 97 -11.56 -10.85 -3.62
N PHE A 98 -11.17 -10.08 -4.63
CA PHE A 98 -9.81 -9.59 -4.80
C PHE A 98 -9.76 -8.08 -4.67
N TYR A 99 -8.73 -7.57 -4.02
CA TYR A 99 -8.55 -6.15 -3.76
C TYR A 99 -7.15 -5.69 -4.14
N ASN A 100 -7.06 -4.52 -4.74
CA ASN A 100 -5.83 -3.74 -4.76
C ASN A 100 -5.76 -3.01 -3.41
N ARG A 101 -5.13 -3.65 -2.43
CA ARG A 101 -5.10 -3.22 -1.03
C ARG A 101 -3.79 -2.55 -0.66
N LEU A 102 -3.86 -1.28 -0.34
CA LEU A 102 -2.75 -0.57 0.29
C LEU A 102 -2.64 -1.00 1.74
N ILE A 103 -1.45 -1.40 2.15
CA ILE A 103 -1.11 -1.79 3.52
C ILE A 103 -0.19 -0.73 4.11
N TRP A 104 -0.49 -0.32 5.33
CA TRP A 104 0.29 0.58 6.16
C TRP A 104 0.78 -0.21 7.37
N VAL A 105 2.09 -0.51 7.42
CA VAL A 105 2.69 -1.35 8.47
C VAL A 105 3.57 -0.51 9.39
N LEU A 106 3.31 -0.59 10.69
CA LEU A 106 4.08 0.05 11.75
C LEU A 106 5.24 -0.85 12.22
N PRO A 107 6.35 -0.29 12.75
CA PRO A 107 7.48 -1.06 13.27
C PRO A 107 7.14 -2.06 14.39
N ASN A 108 6.05 -1.82 15.14
CA ASN A 108 5.54 -2.73 16.18
C ASN A 108 4.69 -3.89 15.62
N GLY A 109 4.51 -3.95 14.27
CA GLY A 109 3.73 -4.98 13.59
C GLY A 109 2.23 -4.68 13.46
N GLU A 110 1.74 -3.60 14.09
CA GLU A 110 0.38 -3.11 13.83
C GLU A 110 0.24 -2.65 12.38
N LEU A 111 -0.96 -2.74 11.84
CA LEU A 111 -1.23 -2.34 10.47
C LEU A 111 -2.61 -1.70 10.31
N GLY A 112 -2.72 -0.87 9.28
CA GLY A 112 -3.97 -0.43 8.71
C GLY A 112 -4.00 -0.79 7.22
N TYR A 113 -5.16 -0.78 6.60
CA TYR A 113 -5.27 -1.01 5.17
C TYR A 113 -6.37 -0.16 4.53
N TYR A 114 -6.20 0.06 3.24
CA TYR A 114 -7.14 0.76 2.39
C TYR A 114 -7.32 0.00 1.09
N ASP A 115 -8.55 -0.36 0.75
CA ASP A 115 -8.88 -0.94 -0.54
C ASP A 115 -9.15 0.18 -1.55
N LYS A 116 -8.44 0.15 -2.66
CA LYS A 116 -8.55 1.14 -3.74
C LYS A 116 -10.01 1.37 -4.10
N ARG A 117 -10.46 2.63 -4.00
CA ARG A 117 -11.85 3.00 -4.27
C ARG A 117 -12.16 3.08 -5.75
N HIS A 118 -11.26 3.69 -6.52
CA HIS A 118 -11.47 3.93 -7.94
C HIS A 118 -10.57 3.01 -8.75
N LEU A 119 -11.16 1.94 -9.25
CA LEU A 119 -10.47 0.97 -10.09
C LEU A 119 -10.26 1.56 -11.49
N PHE A 120 -9.10 1.26 -12.08
CA PHE A 120 -8.73 1.76 -13.40
C PHE A 120 -9.40 0.91 -14.51
N ALA A 121 -10.68 1.17 -14.78
CA ALA A 121 -11.50 0.44 -15.73
C ALA A 121 -10.92 0.45 -17.15
N PHE A 122 -10.13 1.48 -17.50
CA PHE A 122 -9.45 1.54 -18.80
C PHE A 122 -8.48 0.37 -19.02
N ALA A 123 -7.90 -0.17 -17.95
CA ALA A 123 -7.07 -1.37 -17.98
C ALA A 123 -7.83 -2.64 -17.56
N GLY A 124 -9.14 -2.57 -17.34
CA GLY A 124 -9.97 -3.70 -16.92
C GLY A 124 -9.87 -4.06 -15.45
N GLU A 125 -9.29 -3.20 -14.59
CA GLU A 125 -9.12 -3.49 -13.16
C GLU A 125 -10.46 -3.79 -12.48
N ASP A 126 -11.53 -3.11 -12.87
CA ASP A 126 -12.90 -3.29 -12.36
C ASP A 126 -13.54 -4.66 -12.71
N GLN A 127 -12.97 -5.39 -13.66
CA GLN A 127 -13.42 -6.74 -14.02
C GLN A 127 -12.76 -7.82 -13.15
N HIS A 128 -11.69 -7.47 -12.44
CA HIS A 128 -10.85 -8.41 -11.69
C HIS A 128 -10.80 -8.13 -10.20
N TYR A 129 -11.05 -6.88 -9.78
CA TYR A 129 -10.92 -6.43 -8.41
C TYR A 129 -12.20 -5.80 -7.89
N THR A 130 -12.38 -5.87 -6.59
CA THR A 130 -13.48 -5.24 -5.86
C THR A 130 -13.06 -3.87 -5.36
N ALA A 131 -13.90 -2.86 -5.59
CA ALA A 131 -13.66 -1.50 -5.12
C ALA A 131 -13.86 -1.38 -3.61
N GLY A 132 -12.99 -0.66 -2.93
CA GLY A 132 -13.15 -0.31 -1.53
C GLY A 132 -14.24 0.73 -1.30
N ALA A 133 -14.70 0.87 -0.05
CA ALA A 133 -15.74 1.83 0.33
C ALA A 133 -15.33 2.77 1.46
N LYS A 134 -14.17 2.54 2.11
CA LYS A 134 -13.75 3.27 3.30
C LYS A 134 -12.44 4.00 3.05
N ARG A 135 -12.30 5.20 3.60
CA ARG A 135 -11.01 5.91 3.66
C ARG A 135 -10.18 5.36 4.82
N LEU A 136 -8.87 5.45 4.68
CA LEU A 136 -7.93 5.26 5.79
C LEU A 136 -7.13 6.55 5.96
N ILE A 137 -7.24 7.14 7.15
CA ILE A 137 -6.41 8.25 7.58
C ILE A 137 -5.47 7.71 8.66
N ALA A 138 -4.19 7.63 8.33
CA ALA A 138 -3.15 7.21 9.26
C ALA A 138 -2.63 8.41 10.05
N SER A 139 -2.18 8.18 11.30
CA SER A 139 -1.57 9.23 12.12
C SER A 139 -0.14 8.88 12.47
N VAL A 140 0.78 9.82 12.21
CA VAL A 140 2.20 9.71 12.53
C VAL A 140 2.71 11.03 13.10
N LYS A 141 3.23 11.02 14.33
CA LYS A 141 3.77 12.22 14.99
C LYS A 141 2.80 13.42 15.02
N GLY A 142 1.51 13.15 15.05
CA GLY A 142 0.47 14.18 15.00
C GLY A 142 0.04 14.58 13.58
N TRP A 143 0.76 14.17 12.54
CA TRP A 143 0.34 14.34 11.16
C TRP A 143 -0.74 13.31 10.79
N LYS A 144 -1.76 13.76 10.10
CA LYS A 144 -2.83 12.93 9.55
C LYS A 144 -2.63 12.76 8.05
N ILE A 145 -2.55 11.53 7.58
CA ILE A 145 -2.22 11.19 6.20
C ILE A 145 -3.39 10.43 5.58
N ASN A 146 -3.98 10.96 4.51
CA ASN A 146 -5.02 10.29 3.74
C ASN A 146 -4.38 9.35 2.71
N LEU A 147 -4.62 8.04 2.84
CA LEU A 147 -4.02 7.03 1.98
C LEU A 147 -4.88 6.76 0.76
N GLN A 148 -4.26 6.82 -0.42
CA GLN A 148 -4.90 6.60 -1.72
C GLN A 148 -4.00 5.77 -2.63
N VAL A 149 -4.58 5.16 -3.67
CA VAL A 149 -3.85 4.34 -4.65
C VAL A 149 -4.09 4.86 -6.06
N CYS A 150 -3.02 5.34 -6.71
CA CYS A 150 -2.92 5.63 -8.13
C CYS A 150 -4.14 6.41 -8.70
N TYR A 151 -5.11 5.70 -9.29
CA TYR A 151 -6.25 6.30 -9.98
C TYR A 151 -7.19 7.08 -9.07
N ASP A 152 -7.17 6.83 -7.74
CA ASP A 152 -7.93 7.62 -6.76
C ASP A 152 -7.61 9.12 -6.86
N LEU A 153 -6.38 9.48 -7.26
CA LEU A 153 -5.94 10.86 -7.47
C LEU A 153 -6.80 11.62 -8.49
N ARG A 154 -7.42 10.90 -9.42
CA ARG A 154 -8.29 11.49 -10.46
C ARG A 154 -9.68 11.87 -9.96
N PHE A 155 -10.00 11.57 -8.70
CA PHE A 155 -11.32 11.79 -8.10
C PHE A 155 -11.25 12.79 -6.95
N PRO A 156 -11.23 14.12 -7.23
CA PRO A 156 -11.11 15.15 -6.19
C PRO A 156 -12.20 15.09 -5.13
N VAL A 157 -13.40 14.61 -5.48
CA VAL A 157 -14.51 14.45 -4.52
C VAL A 157 -14.15 13.43 -3.43
N TRP A 158 -13.36 12.40 -3.78
CA TRP A 158 -12.88 11.41 -2.82
C TRP A 158 -11.68 11.92 -2.03
N ALA A 159 -10.77 12.63 -2.70
CA ALA A 159 -9.52 13.12 -2.13
C ALA A 159 -9.71 14.37 -1.25
N ARG A 160 -10.66 15.25 -1.57
CA ARG A 160 -10.80 16.54 -0.86
C ARG A 160 -11.21 16.36 0.59
N GLN A 161 -10.71 17.25 1.43
CA GLN A 161 -11.14 17.38 2.81
C GLN A 161 -12.56 17.98 2.90
N GLN A 162 -13.31 17.52 3.91
CA GLN A 162 -14.59 18.10 4.31
C GLN A 162 -14.49 18.69 5.74
N GLY A 163 -13.39 19.36 6.02
CA GLY A 163 -12.97 19.86 7.32
C GLY A 163 -11.45 19.67 7.48
N GLU A 164 -10.97 19.53 8.70
CA GLU A 164 -9.55 19.26 9.01
C GLU A 164 -9.32 17.75 9.25
N GLU A 165 -9.64 16.92 8.26
CA GLU A 165 -9.57 15.46 8.41
C GLU A 165 -8.14 14.96 8.32
N TYR A 166 -7.30 15.56 7.47
CA TYR A 166 -5.91 15.17 7.24
C TYR A 166 -5.04 16.35 6.80
N ASP A 167 -3.73 16.18 6.89
CA ASP A 167 -2.72 17.19 6.56
C ASP A 167 -2.04 16.89 5.22
N VAL A 168 -1.92 15.59 4.86
CA VAL A 168 -1.21 15.08 3.67
C VAL A 168 -2.07 14.05 2.95
#